data_0e3bbef4fdfbde99c7941e953db28266
#
_entry.id   0e3bbef4fdfbde99c7941e953db28266
#
_cell.length_a   1.000
_cell.length_b   1.000
_cell.length_c   1.000
_cell.angle_alpha   90.00
_cell.angle_beta   90.00
_cell.angle_gamma   90.00
#
_symmetry.space_group_name_H-M   'P 1'
#
loop_
_entity.id
_entity.type
_entity.pdbx_description
1 polymer ?
#
loop_
_entity_poly.entity_id
_entity_poly.type
_entity_poly.pdbx_seq_one_letter_code
_entity_poly.pdbx_strand_id
1 'polypeptide(L)'
;MSLIGLEFCDAGLQVARGTDSGPEVVDLGGGETGWPAVACQDTDGFRFGPEAEGRWFTHPRGVSHLFLEKLSHESSELPGKNGAPISYSQLAYYFLSDYAKRVAARGGSPAKMVLAVPGRYLRDNATEEQTIGLLLGMASELKLPLVRIIDMGCAALGGAAGRELPRGSPVIHVDVHLHAAEVSVYRQETQLVRRHYHHVPQTGYAPILRHLKNAMGNRFLRHTAFDIHEDRQLEQAFYQQTRDFLLGPGRLEKEFLYQINTGRRSYQLPVTRAQLAADLQAFDQTLVTNVTSVAHDQGIAPTRCLVSLTDRAARLEGLESKLRSAGFTRIIRLRPGAAAMGAAELGEGYAPVADLSDVPVEASVPLTLASAHELPVEASLVRPTPLEGRPSPSHVIVDGIGRPISEAGLLIGTRHTHSEVDIALPESFDAVGDYAVRVTRDGSRVRIELPASGLATAPVDLVAGDRLCLTGAGQTTEILLVYCPGQSNGRGAA
;
A
#
# COMPACT_ATOMS: atom_id res chain seq x y z
N MET A 1 2.80 21.82 18.30
CA MET A 1 4.06 21.05 18.45
C MET A 1 4.13 20.04 17.33
N SER A 2 5.27 19.95 16.61
CA SER A 2 5.37 19.10 15.42
C SER A 2 5.49 17.62 15.81
N LEU A 3 4.52 16.81 15.40
CA LEU A 3 4.55 15.35 15.45
C LEU A 3 5.08 14.83 14.12
N ILE A 4 5.98 13.86 14.15
CA ILE A 4 6.43 13.16 12.95
C ILE A 4 6.21 11.66 13.08
N GLY A 5 5.88 11.03 11.97
CA GLY A 5 5.93 9.58 11.78
C GLY A 5 7.15 9.23 10.94
N LEU A 6 7.94 8.28 11.38
CA LEU A 6 9.12 7.77 10.69
C LEU A 6 8.90 6.33 10.26
N GLU A 7 8.91 6.07 8.97
CA GLU A 7 8.95 4.74 8.40
C GLU A 7 10.39 4.24 8.36
N PHE A 8 10.69 3.24 9.19
CA PHE A 8 12.05 2.70 9.37
C PHE A 8 12.29 1.49 8.46
N CYS A 9 12.38 1.73 7.16
CA CYS A 9 12.58 0.69 6.15
C CYS A 9 13.99 0.77 5.54
N ASP A 10 14.65 -0.37 5.37
CA ASP A 10 15.98 -0.44 4.77
C ASP A 10 16.00 -0.05 3.27
N ALA A 11 14.88 -0.28 2.55
CA ALA A 11 14.76 0.16 1.17
C ALA A 11 14.70 1.69 1.04
N GLY A 12 14.24 2.38 2.08
CA GLY A 12 14.21 3.84 2.13
C GLY A 12 13.43 4.34 3.35
N LEU A 13 14.12 5.05 4.26
CA LEU A 13 13.46 5.75 5.34
C LEU A 13 12.61 6.89 4.77
N GLN A 14 11.38 7.00 5.26
CA GLN A 14 10.49 8.11 4.93
C GLN A 14 9.96 8.76 6.20
N VAL A 15 9.77 10.07 6.18
CA VAL A 15 9.21 10.82 7.30
C VAL A 15 7.98 11.58 6.84
N ALA A 16 6.95 11.58 7.65
CA ALA A 16 5.77 12.40 7.47
C ALA A 16 5.59 13.32 8.68
N ARG A 17 5.09 14.52 8.43
CA ARG A 17 4.73 15.50 9.46
C ARG A 17 3.23 15.64 9.53
N GLY A 18 2.68 15.66 10.74
CA GLY A 18 1.30 16.05 10.97
C GLY A 18 1.10 17.53 10.64
N THR A 19 0.09 17.84 9.84
CA THR A 19 -0.37 19.20 9.51
C THR A 19 -1.86 19.29 9.78
N ASP A 20 -2.42 20.50 9.78
CA ASP A 20 -3.86 20.72 10.00
C ASP A 20 -4.74 20.05 8.93
N SER A 21 -4.17 19.80 7.74
CA SER A 21 -4.83 19.12 6.61
C SER A 21 -4.60 17.60 6.59
N GLY A 22 -3.86 17.08 7.56
CA GLY A 22 -3.46 15.67 7.67
C GLY A 22 -1.95 15.48 7.47
N PRO A 23 -1.44 14.25 7.60
CA PRO A 23 -0.02 14.00 7.52
C PRO A 23 0.52 14.13 6.08
N GLU A 24 1.68 14.76 5.95
CA GLU A 24 2.37 14.99 4.67
C GLU A 24 3.80 14.43 4.71
N VAL A 25 4.21 13.75 3.63
CA VAL A 25 5.58 13.24 3.48
C VAL A 25 6.55 14.40 3.26
N VAL A 26 7.66 14.38 4.00
CA VAL A 26 8.74 15.37 3.88
C VAL A 26 9.85 14.78 3.02
N ASP A 27 10.12 15.38 1.86
CA ASP A 27 11.25 14.98 1.02
C ASP A 27 12.59 15.43 1.63
N LEU A 28 13.42 14.46 1.98
CA LEU A 28 14.79 14.68 2.49
C LEU A 28 15.86 14.48 1.41
N GLY A 29 15.47 14.39 0.14
CA GLY A 29 16.36 14.17 -1.00
C GLY A 29 16.47 12.72 -1.45
N GLY A 30 15.67 11.80 -0.88
CA GLY A 30 15.55 10.40 -1.32
C GLY A 30 14.46 10.19 -2.38
N GLY A 31 13.73 11.23 -2.72
CA GLY A 31 12.56 11.13 -3.61
C GLY A 31 11.44 10.26 -3.03
N GLU A 32 10.57 9.75 -3.88
CA GLU A 32 9.43 8.90 -3.47
C GLU A 32 9.84 7.57 -2.82
N THR A 33 11.05 7.07 -3.09
CA THR A 33 11.55 5.82 -2.50
C THR A 33 12.13 5.98 -1.10
N GLY A 34 12.32 7.22 -0.65
CA GLY A 34 12.92 7.53 0.64
C GLY A 34 14.45 7.45 0.65
N TRP A 35 15.03 7.48 1.85
CA TRP A 35 16.48 7.48 2.11
C TRP A 35 16.98 6.07 2.32
N PRO A 36 17.65 5.40 1.33
CA PRO A 36 18.00 4.00 1.43
C PRO A 36 19.04 3.75 2.53
N ALA A 37 18.93 2.62 3.22
CA ALA A 37 19.87 2.21 4.27
C ALA A 37 21.17 1.63 3.66
N VAL A 38 21.91 2.48 3.01
CA VAL A 38 23.23 2.19 2.45
C VAL A 38 24.25 3.09 3.13
N ALA A 39 25.34 2.51 3.58
CA ALA A 39 26.48 3.20 4.18
C ALA A 39 27.71 3.00 3.30
N CYS A 40 28.49 4.04 3.07
CA CYS A 40 29.78 3.99 2.41
C CYS A 40 30.84 4.61 3.32
N GLN A 41 31.90 3.85 3.60
CA GLN A 41 33.05 4.38 4.33
C GLN A 41 33.87 5.28 3.42
N ASP A 42 34.21 6.46 3.92
CA ASP A 42 35.04 7.44 3.27
C ASP A 42 36.23 7.79 4.19
N THR A 43 37.23 8.51 3.68
CA THR A 43 38.38 9.00 4.45
C THR A 43 37.98 9.77 5.70
N ASP A 44 36.92 10.55 5.63
CA ASP A 44 36.43 11.45 6.68
C ASP A 44 35.33 10.85 7.57
N GLY A 45 34.90 9.61 7.30
CA GLY A 45 33.82 8.94 8.04
C GLY A 45 32.89 8.14 7.16
N PHE A 46 31.57 8.19 7.46
CA PHE A 46 30.56 7.49 6.70
C PHE A 46 29.69 8.46 5.89
N ARG A 47 29.35 8.04 4.68
CA ARG A 47 28.28 8.62 3.86
C ARG A 47 27.09 7.69 3.89
N PHE A 48 25.87 8.22 3.79
CA PHE A 48 24.66 7.44 3.86
C PHE A 48 23.69 7.78 2.74
N GLY A 49 22.71 6.89 2.54
CA GLY A 49 21.60 7.10 1.62
C GLY A 49 22.01 7.10 0.14
N PRO A 50 21.42 7.96 -0.71
CA PRO A 50 21.69 7.99 -2.15
C PRO A 50 23.15 8.24 -2.51
N GLU A 51 23.88 8.99 -1.70
CA GLU A 51 25.30 9.26 -1.89
C GLU A 51 26.14 7.98 -1.72
N ALA A 52 25.81 7.18 -0.71
CA ALA A 52 26.46 5.88 -0.48
C ALA A 52 26.08 4.85 -1.56
N GLU A 53 24.80 4.84 -1.95
CA GLU A 53 24.29 3.98 -3.02
C GLU A 53 24.97 4.29 -4.36
N GLY A 54 25.28 5.56 -4.62
CA GLY A 54 26.05 6.00 -5.78
C GLY A 54 27.49 5.49 -5.84
N ARG A 55 27.96 4.80 -4.79
CA ARG A 55 29.31 4.23 -4.71
C ARG A 55 29.32 2.69 -4.66
N TRP A 56 28.20 2.04 -4.81
CA TRP A 56 28.03 0.60 -4.61
C TRP A 56 28.99 -0.25 -5.44
N PHE A 57 29.21 0.10 -6.70
CA PHE A 57 30.13 -0.62 -7.60
C PHE A 57 31.53 -0.01 -7.63
N THR A 58 31.67 1.28 -7.42
CA THR A 58 32.99 1.94 -7.42
C THR A 58 33.80 1.65 -6.15
N HIS A 59 33.12 1.42 -5.00
CA HIS A 59 33.75 1.15 -3.71
C HIS A 59 33.14 -0.09 -3.02
N PRO A 60 33.13 -1.26 -3.68
CA PRO A 60 32.34 -2.42 -3.20
C PRO A 60 32.78 -2.96 -1.83
N ARG A 61 34.05 -2.73 -1.41
CA ARG A 61 34.54 -3.11 -0.09
C ARG A 61 34.27 -2.06 0.98
N GLY A 62 33.90 -0.85 0.59
CA GLY A 62 33.61 0.26 1.49
C GLY A 62 32.11 0.48 1.68
N VAL A 63 31.25 -0.33 1.06
CA VAL A 63 29.79 -0.18 1.14
C VAL A 63 29.16 -1.30 1.95
N SER A 64 28.32 -0.95 2.91
CA SER A 64 27.42 -1.87 3.63
C SER A 64 25.96 -1.46 3.45
N HIS A 65 25.08 -2.44 3.33
CA HIS A 65 23.65 -2.24 3.13
C HIS A 65 22.78 -3.26 3.91
N LEU A 66 23.44 -4.06 4.79
CA LEU A 66 22.77 -5.10 5.57
C LEU A 66 22.48 -4.69 7.01
N PHE A 67 22.89 -3.50 7.43
CA PHE A 67 22.89 -3.12 8.85
C PHE A 67 21.50 -2.94 9.46
N LEU A 68 20.47 -2.63 8.68
CA LEU A 68 19.09 -2.66 9.16
C LEU A 68 18.45 -4.04 8.99
N GLU A 69 18.86 -4.83 8.01
CA GLU A 69 18.40 -6.22 7.86
C GLU A 69 18.92 -7.12 8.98
N LYS A 70 20.19 -6.93 9.35
CA LYS A 70 20.91 -7.69 10.40
C LYS A 70 21.11 -6.88 11.68
N LEU A 71 20.18 -5.99 12.03
CA LEU A 71 20.34 -5.13 13.19
C LEU A 71 20.69 -5.91 14.46
N SER A 72 21.96 -5.87 14.85
CA SER A 72 22.53 -6.63 15.96
C SER A 72 23.88 -6.04 16.39
N HIS A 73 24.47 -6.58 17.44
CA HIS A 73 25.85 -6.25 17.87
C HIS A 73 26.93 -6.97 17.05
N GLU A 74 26.55 -7.81 16.09
CA GLU A 74 27.54 -8.50 15.24
C GLU A 74 28.30 -7.50 14.38
N SER A 75 29.56 -7.88 14.06
CA SER A 75 30.46 -7.08 13.22
C SER A 75 29.93 -7.04 11.78
N SER A 76 29.89 -5.85 11.19
CA SER A 76 29.63 -5.65 9.77
C SER A 76 30.87 -5.92 8.92
N GLU A 77 30.73 -5.84 7.62
CA GLU A 77 31.80 -5.98 6.64
C GLU A 77 32.75 -4.77 6.62
N LEU A 78 32.36 -3.65 7.26
CA LEU A 78 33.14 -2.42 7.23
C LEU A 78 34.09 -2.31 8.43
N PRO A 79 35.34 -1.91 8.22
CA PRO A 79 36.23 -1.57 9.32
C PRO A 79 35.82 -0.23 9.96
N GLY A 80 35.99 -0.11 11.26
CA GLY A 80 35.84 1.16 11.96
C GLY A 80 37.05 2.09 11.75
N LYS A 81 36.99 3.29 12.34
CA LYS A 81 38.05 4.32 12.20
C LYS A 81 39.46 3.86 12.57
N ASN A 82 39.57 2.90 13.47
CA ASN A 82 40.87 2.39 13.94
C ASN A 82 41.19 0.98 13.40
N GLY A 83 40.53 0.56 12.30
CA GLY A 83 40.65 -0.79 11.76
C GLY A 83 39.93 -1.88 12.56
N ALA A 84 39.31 -1.53 13.71
CA ALA A 84 38.45 -2.43 14.45
C ALA A 84 37.15 -2.63 13.71
N PRO A 85 36.51 -3.82 13.75
CA PRO A 85 35.22 -4.05 13.13
C PRO A 85 34.15 -3.11 13.70
N ILE A 86 33.30 -2.56 12.85
CA ILE A 86 32.10 -1.80 13.26
C ILE A 86 30.90 -2.74 13.27
N SER A 87 30.05 -2.66 14.30
CA SER A 87 28.87 -3.50 14.36
C SER A 87 27.73 -2.96 13.47
N TYR A 88 26.76 -3.82 13.13
CA TYR A 88 25.55 -3.40 12.42
C TYR A 88 24.76 -2.36 13.21
N SER A 89 24.67 -2.51 14.54
CA SER A 89 24.01 -1.52 15.40
C SER A 89 24.72 -0.16 15.42
N GLN A 90 26.06 -0.14 15.38
CA GLN A 90 26.80 1.11 15.27
C GLN A 90 26.59 1.81 13.92
N LEU A 91 26.53 1.06 12.81
CA LEU A 91 26.20 1.62 11.50
C LEU A 91 24.78 2.17 11.48
N ALA A 92 23.81 1.43 12.05
CA ALA A 92 22.43 1.89 12.18
C ALA A 92 22.34 3.16 13.02
N TYR A 93 23.09 3.26 14.13
CA TYR A 93 23.17 4.47 14.94
C TYR A 93 23.68 5.69 14.15
N TYR A 94 24.79 5.53 13.42
CA TYR A 94 25.32 6.63 12.61
C TYR A 94 24.38 7.03 11.47
N PHE A 95 23.72 6.05 10.84
CA PHE A 95 22.72 6.28 9.82
C PHE A 95 21.51 7.05 10.37
N LEU A 96 20.97 6.63 11.50
CA LEU A 96 19.83 7.30 12.14
C LEU A 96 20.21 8.71 12.63
N SER A 97 21.45 8.89 13.14
CA SER A 97 21.99 10.21 13.52
C SER A 97 22.08 11.17 12.32
N ASP A 98 22.58 10.70 11.17
CA ASP A 98 22.63 11.51 9.94
C ASP A 98 21.22 11.87 9.47
N TYR A 99 20.31 10.89 9.49
CA TYR A 99 18.93 11.09 9.09
C TYR A 99 18.19 12.10 10.00
N ALA A 100 18.35 11.97 11.32
CA ALA A 100 17.75 12.89 12.29
C ALA A 100 18.21 14.35 12.11
N LYS A 101 19.51 14.55 11.78
CA LYS A 101 20.06 15.88 11.45
C LYS A 101 19.39 16.46 10.20
N ARG A 102 19.13 15.65 9.18
CA ARG A 102 18.44 16.05 7.95
C ARG A 102 16.98 16.43 8.21
N VAL A 103 16.30 15.63 9.03
CA VAL A 103 14.92 15.94 9.47
C VAL A 103 14.88 17.29 10.18
N ALA A 104 15.80 17.51 11.14
CA ALA A 104 15.88 18.76 11.89
C ALA A 104 16.21 19.96 10.99
N ALA A 105 17.09 19.81 10.01
CA ALA A 105 17.45 20.86 9.06
C ALA A 105 16.30 21.28 8.15
N ARG A 106 15.38 20.36 7.82
CA ARG A 106 14.24 20.65 6.92
C ARG A 106 13.00 21.18 7.63
N GLY A 107 12.86 20.94 8.92
CA GLY A 107 11.62 21.26 9.58
C GLY A 107 11.69 21.53 11.08
N GLY A 108 12.88 21.73 11.62
CA GLY A 108 13.12 21.85 13.06
C GLY A 108 13.06 20.51 13.80
N SER A 109 13.45 20.52 15.06
CA SER A 109 13.38 19.32 15.90
C SER A 109 11.92 18.98 16.21
N PRO A 110 11.48 17.73 15.98
CA PRO A 110 10.13 17.32 16.31
C PRO A 110 9.94 17.32 17.83
N ALA A 111 8.71 17.58 18.28
CA ALA A 111 8.34 17.45 19.69
C ALA A 111 7.92 16.02 20.06
N LYS A 112 7.47 15.24 19.06
CA LYS A 112 7.06 13.85 19.21
C LYS A 112 7.44 13.07 17.93
N MET A 113 7.80 11.80 18.11
CA MET A 113 8.11 10.89 17.01
C MET A 113 7.43 9.54 17.22
N VAL A 114 6.80 9.02 16.19
CA VAL A 114 6.32 7.63 16.13
C VAL A 114 7.17 6.87 15.12
N LEU A 115 7.67 5.71 15.51
CA LEU A 115 8.52 4.88 14.67
C LEU A 115 7.71 3.69 14.15
N ALA A 116 7.51 3.62 12.84
CA ALA A 116 6.95 2.45 12.17
C ALA A 116 8.08 1.51 11.75
N VAL A 117 8.09 0.29 12.29
CA VAL A 117 9.16 -0.70 12.10
C VAL A 117 8.71 -1.90 11.26
N PRO A 118 9.60 -2.53 10.49
CA PRO A 118 9.30 -3.73 9.73
C PRO A 118 8.77 -4.87 10.59
N GLY A 119 7.87 -5.68 10.02
CA GLY A 119 7.29 -6.82 10.71
C GLY A 119 8.30 -7.81 11.25
N ARG A 120 9.47 -7.94 10.61
CA ARG A 120 10.58 -8.80 11.07
C ARG A 120 11.13 -8.42 12.44
N TYR A 121 11.05 -7.15 12.84
CA TYR A 121 11.51 -6.70 14.16
C TYR A 121 10.57 -7.12 15.29
N LEU A 122 9.33 -7.40 14.97
CA LEU A 122 8.26 -7.77 15.89
C LEU A 122 7.76 -9.21 15.64
N ARG A 123 8.59 -10.08 15.07
CA ARG A 123 8.14 -11.42 14.64
C ARG A 123 7.93 -12.39 15.82
N ASP A 124 8.78 -12.28 16.83
CA ASP A 124 8.74 -13.07 18.06
C ASP A 124 9.38 -12.29 19.22
N ASN A 125 9.09 -12.68 20.44
CA ASN A 125 9.51 -11.97 21.66
C ASN A 125 11.05 -11.79 21.76
N ALA A 126 11.84 -12.79 21.38
CA ALA A 126 13.29 -12.70 21.48
C ALA A 126 13.88 -11.70 20.44
N THR A 127 13.36 -11.72 19.22
CA THR A 127 13.74 -10.76 18.18
C THR A 127 13.28 -9.36 18.54
N GLU A 128 12.07 -9.21 19.09
CA GLU A 128 11.54 -7.94 19.55
C GLU A 128 12.40 -7.35 20.66
N GLU A 129 12.68 -8.11 21.72
CA GLU A 129 13.51 -7.65 22.84
C GLU A 129 14.89 -7.17 22.36
N GLN A 130 15.55 -7.94 21.51
CA GLN A 130 16.87 -7.58 20.98
C GLN A 130 16.81 -6.36 20.06
N THR A 131 15.94 -6.37 19.06
CA THR A 131 15.94 -5.36 17.99
C THR A 131 15.34 -4.05 18.47
N ILE A 132 14.22 -4.11 19.18
CA ILE A 132 13.58 -2.92 19.75
C ILE A 132 14.44 -2.33 20.86
N GLY A 133 15.07 -3.15 21.70
CA GLY A 133 16.03 -2.68 22.70
C GLY A 133 17.18 -1.86 22.08
N LEU A 134 17.73 -2.31 20.93
CA LEU A 134 18.73 -1.54 20.17
C LEU A 134 18.18 -0.22 19.65
N LEU A 135 16.96 -0.21 19.09
CA LEU A 135 16.32 1.01 18.60
C LEU A 135 16.04 2.02 19.73
N LEU A 136 15.54 1.55 20.87
CA LEU A 136 15.31 2.39 22.05
C LEU A 136 16.63 2.98 22.59
N GLY A 137 17.70 2.16 22.64
CA GLY A 137 19.03 2.62 23.01
C GLY A 137 19.56 3.71 22.07
N MET A 138 19.43 3.53 20.76
CA MET A 138 19.79 4.54 19.77
C MET A 138 18.93 5.81 19.90
N ALA A 139 17.62 5.67 20.09
CA ALA A 139 16.73 6.81 20.29
C ALA A 139 17.08 7.61 21.55
N SER A 140 17.44 6.93 22.64
CA SER A 140 17.89 7.54 23.90
C SER A 140 19.17 8.34 23.69
N GLU A 141 20.18 7.74 23.09
CA GLU A 141 21.48 8.39 22.83
C GLU A 141 21.33 9.60 21.90
N LEU A 142 20.49 9.51 20.89
CA LEU A 142 20.19 10.58 19.93
C LEU A 142 19.17 11.60 20.47
N LYS A 143 18.61 11.38 21.66
CA LYS A 143 17.56 12.21 22.28
C LYS A 143 16.37 12.41 21.35
N LEU A 144 15.97 11.34 20.66
CA LEU A 144 14.78 11.38 19.83
C LEU A 144 13.54 11.38 20.70
N PRO A 145 12.54 12.24 20.43
CA PRO A 145 11.32 12.34 21.24
C PRO A 145 10.34 11.22 20.87
N LEU A 146 10.78 9.98 21.02
CA LEU A 146 10.01 8.80 20.65
C LEU A 146 8.85 8.61 21.64
N VAL A 147 7.63 8.48 21.11
CA VAL A 147 6.41 8.29 21.92
C VAL A 147 5.76 6.92 21.67
N ARG A 148 6.10 6.25 20.56
CA ARG A 148 5.51 4.96 20.18
C ARG A 148 6.35 4.26 19.12
N ILE A 149 6.37 2.92 19.17
CA ILE A 149 6.84 2.05 18.09
C ILE A 149 5.66 1.21 17.63
N ILE A 150 5.41 1.16 16.31
CA ILE A 150 4.31 0.40 15.74
C ILE A 150 4.77 -0.45 14.55
N ASP A 151 4.06 -1.53 14.31
CA ASP A 151 4.23 -2.33 13.10
C ASP A 151 3.96 -1.50 11.84
N MET A 152 4.85 -1.58 10.86
CA MET A 152 4.79 -0.77 9.63
C MET A 152 3.51 -0.99 8.83
N GLY A 153 3.04 -2.23 8.72
CA GLY A 153 1.78 -2.51 8.02
C GLY A 153 0.57 -2.03 8.82
N CYS A 154 0.60 -2.12 10.17
CA CYS A 154 -0.41 -1.49 11.03
C CYS A 154 -0.44 0.03 10.82
N ALA A 155 0.72 0.68 10.74
CA ALA A 155 0.79 2.11 10.46
C ALA A 155 0.21 2.44 9.08
N ALA A 156 0.64 1.71 8.04
CA ALA A 156 0.23 1.96 6.67
C ALA A 156 -1.27 1.74 6.43
N LEU A 157 -1.86 0.75 7.11
CA LEU A 157 -3.26 0.37 6.97
C LEU A 157 -4.18 1.08 7.98
N GLY A 158 -3.67 1.45 9.15
CA GLY A 158 -4.45 2.06 10.24
C GLY A 158 -4.64 3.57 10.11
N GLY A 159 -3.83 4.25 9.29
CA GLY A 159 -3.96 5.66 8.97
C GLY A 159 -5.04 5.93 7.91
N ALA A 160 -4.85 6.99 7.13
CA ALA A 160 -5.82 7.42 6.10
C ALA A 160 -6.20 6.32 5.09
N ALA A 161 -5.27 5.38 4.78
CA ALA A 161 -5.55 4.23 3.94
C ALA A 161 -6.52 3.22 4.61
N GLY A 162 -6.55 3.17 5.93
CA GLY A 162 -7.47 2.30 6.68
C GLY A 162 -8.95 2.64 6.50
N ARG A 163 -9.27 3.83 6.02
CA ARG A 163 -10.65 4.24 5.70
C ARG A 163 -11.24 3.47 4.52
N GLU A 164 -10.39 2.90 3.68
CA GLU A 164 -10.80 2.08 2.52
C GLU A 164 -10.82 0.57 2.83
N LEU A 165 -10.44 0.18 4.04
CA LEU A 165 -10.42 -1.22 4.42
C LEU A 165 -11.83 -1.74 4.68
N PRO A 166 -12.24 -2.83 4.03
CA PRO A 166 -13.55 -3.42 4.26
C PRO A 166 -13.58 -4.07 5.65
N ARG A 167 -14.62 -3.75 6.42
CA ARG A 167 -14.81 -4.31 7.76
C ARG A 167 -14.86 -5.84 7.74
N GLY A 168 -14.19 -6.49 8.69
CA GLY A 168 -14.20 -7.94 8.87
C GLY A 168 -13.45 -8.75 7.80
N SER A 169 -13.04 -8.14 6.69
CA SER A 169 -12.23 -8.83 5.68
C SER A 169 -10.77 -8.91 6.10
N PRO A 170 -10.11 -10.08 5.93
CA PRO A 170 -8.67 -10.15 6.14
C PRO A 170 -7.93 -9.32 5.07
N VAL A 171 -6.85 -8.68 5.48
CA VAL A 171 -5.96 -7.93 4.59
C VAL A 171 -4.63 -8.67 4.49
N ILE A 172 -4.21 -9.00 3.28
CA ILE A 172 -2.86 -9.49 3.01
C ILE A 172 -2.04 -8.31 2.54
N HIS A 173 -1.08 -7.88 3.34
CA HIS A 173 -0.20 -6.75 3.05
C HIS A 173 1.12 -7.25 2.52
N VAL A 174 1.56 -6.69 1.40
CA VAL A 174 2.82 -7.03 0.75
C VAL A 174 3.71 -5.81 0.73
N ASP A 175 4.89 -5.92 1.32
CA ASP A 175 5.93 -4.89 1.28
C ASP A 175 7.23 -5.44 0.70
N VAL A 176 7.97 -4.59 -0.02
CA VAL A 176 9.26 -4.92 -0.62
C VAL A 176 10.33 -4.04 0.01
N HIS A 177 11.22 -4.68 0.75
CA HIS A 177 12.37 -4.05 1.41
C HIS A 177 13.62 -4.08 0.52
N LEU A 178 14.78 -3.72 1.08
CA LEU A 178 16.02 -3.73 0.31
C LEU A 178 16.47 -5.15 -0.05
N HIS A 179 16.36 -6.11 0.89
CA HIS A 179 16.88 -7.48 0.72
C HIS A 179 15.80 -8.55 0.60
N ALA A 180 14.63 -8.30 1.12
CA ALA A 180 13.54 -9.26 1.21
C ALA A 180 12.19 -8.58 0.90
N ALA A 181 11.14 -9.38 0.76
CA ALA A 181 9.78 -8.91 0.88
C ALA A 181 9.13 -9.47 2.15
N GLU A 182 8.08 -8.82 2.60
CA GLU A 182 7.26 -9.24 3.73
C GLU A 182 5.81 -9.41 3.27
N VAL A 183 5.20 -10.52 3.69
CA VAL A 183 3.78 -10.81 3.47
C VAL A 183 3.13 -10.98 4.84
N SER A 184 2.29 -10.05 5.22
CA SER A 184 1.64 -10.05 6.54
C SER A 184 0.13 -10.11 6.41
N VAL A 185 -0.53 -10.80 7.35
CA VAL A 185 -1.99 -10.86 7.41
C VAL A 185 -2.49 -10.02 8.58
N TYR A 186 -3.39 -9.11 8.27
CA TYR A 186 -4.07 -8.26 9.24
C TYR A 186 -5.55 -8.62 9.31
N ARG A 187 -6.11 -8.54 10.50
CA ARG A 187 -7.56 -8.64 10.72
C ARG A 187 -8.04 -7.38 11.41
N GLN A 188 -9.16 -6.90 10.90
CA GLN A 188 -9.89 -5.79 11.49
C GLN A 188 -10.91 -6.36 12.47
N GLU A 189 -10.67 -6.16 13.76
CA GLU A 189 -11.56 -6.49 14.87
C GLU A 189 -12.00 -5.17 15.53
N THR A 190 -11.88 -5.01 16.84
CA THR A 190 -11.93 -3.70 17.52
C THR A 190 -10.68 -2.85 17.23
N GLN A 191 -9.63 -3.51 16.81
CA GLN A 191 -8.34 -2.96 16.39
C GLN A 191 -7.91 -3.64 15.09
N LEU A 192 -7.00 -3.00 14.36
CA LEU A 192 -6.27 -3.66 13.28
C LEU A 192 -5.11 -4.44 13.90
N VAL A 193 -5.13 -5.76 13.78
CA VAL A 193 -4.14 -6.65 14.43
C VAL A 193 -3.41 -7.46 13.38
N ARG A 194 -2.07 -7.48 13.46
CA ARG A 194 -1.27 -8.42 12.66
C ARG A 194 -1.44 -9.84 13.24
N ARG A 195 -1.95 -10.76 12.42
CA ARG A 195 -2.19 -12.15 12.78
C ARG A 195 -1.12 -13.11 12.25
N HIS A 196 -0.45 -12.72 11.19
CA HIS A 196 0.61 -13.55 10.60
C HIS A 196 1.68 -12.67 9.97
N TYR A 197 2.91 -13.17 9.96
CA TYR A 197 4.07 -12.56 9.33
C TYR A 197 4.85 -13.62 8.57
N HIS A 198 5.21 -13.34 7.33
CA HIS A 198 6.02 -14.21 6.49
C HIS A 198 7.11 -13.42 5.78
N HIS A 199 8.35 -13.87 5.96
CA HIS A 199 9.52 -13.26 5.34
C HIS A 199 9.88 -14.02 4.05
N VAL A 200 10.04 -13.28 2.95
CA VAL A 200 10.41 -13.83 1.64
C VAL A 200 11.81 -13.34 1.29
N PRO A 201 12.85 -14.13 1.55
CA PRO A 201 14.24 -13.71 1.34
C PRO A 201 14.57 -13.55 -0.15
N GLN A 202 15.57 -12.74 -0.48
CA GLN A 202 16.08 -12.52 -1.84
C GLN A 202 15.05 -11.97 -2.84
N THR A 203 13.98 -11.35 -2.36
CA THR A 203 12.93 -10.72 -3.18
C THR A 203 12.87 -9.20 -2.99
N GLY A 204 13.86 -8.62 -2.34
CA GLY A 204 13.99 -7.19 -2.17
C GLY A 204 14.64 -6.48 -3.36
N TYR A 205 14.74 -5.17 -3.27
CA TYR A 205 15.26 -4.34 -4.36
C TYR A 205 16.74 -4.61 -4.69
N ALA A 206 17.60 -4.92 -3.72
CA ALA A 206 19.01 -5.20 -4.00
C ALA A 206 19.20 -6.41 -4.92
N PRO A 207 18.61 -7.60 -4.67
CA PRO A 207 18.68 -8.72 -5.61
C PRO A 207 17.96 -8.43 -6.93
N ILE A 208 16.81 -7.73 -6.91
CA ILE A 208 16.06 -7.36 -8.12
C ILE A 208 16.91 -6.45 -9.03
N LEU A 209 17.45 -5.35 -8.49
CA LEU A 209 18.27 -4.41 -9.25
C LEU A 209 19.56 -5.04 -9.77
N ARG A 210 20.18 -5.93 -8.98
CA ARG A 210 21.34 -6.70 -9.44
C ARG A 210 21.00 -7.59 -10.62
N HIS A 211 19.86 -8.29 -10.55
CA HIS A 211 19.38 -9.13 -11.64
C HIS A 211 19.09 -8.30 -12.89
N LEU A 212 18.33 -7.21 -12.75
CA LEU A 212 18.00 -6.32 -13.86
C LEU A 212 19.25 -5.69 -14.48
N LYS A 213 20.18 -5.18 -13.66
CA LYS A 213 21.45 -4.63 -14.15
C LYS A 213 22.21 -5.64 -15.01
N ASN A 214 22.29 -6.91 -14.57
CA ASN A 214 22.97 -7.96 -15.31
C ASN A 214 22.21 -8.32 -16.63
N ALA A 215 20.88 -8.45 -16.57
CA ALA A 215 20.05 -8.73 -17.74
C ALA A 215 20.17 -7.62 -18.80
N MET A 216 20.04 -6.36 -18.36
CA MET A 216 20.18 -5.19 -19.23
C MET A 216 21.62 -5.02 -19.73
N GLY A 217 22.63 -5.25 -18.89
CA GLY A 217 24.04 -5.23 -19.28
C GLY A 217 24.37 -6.25 -20.37
N ASN A 218 23.84 -7.46 -20.26
CA ASN A 218 23.97 -8.49 -21.28
C ASN A 218 23.27 -8.12 -22.61
N ARG A 219 22.11 -7.43 -22.55
CA ARG A 219 21.45 -6.89 -23.74
C ARG A 219 22.27 -5.76 -24.35
N PHE A 220 22.78 -4.87 -23.51
CA PHE A 220 23.61 -3.75 -23.92
C PHE A 220 24.86 -4.22 -24.66
N LEU A 221 25.57 -5.20 -24.10
CA LEU A 221 26.73 -5.84 -24.74
C LEU A 221 26.37 -6.43 -26.09
N ARG A 222 25.28 -7.20 -26.20
CA ARG A 222 24.85 -7.79 -27.47
C ARG A 222 24.43 -6.76 -28.52
N HIS A 223 23.85 -5.65 -28.10
CA HIS A 223 23.38 -4.61 -29.00
C HIS A 223 24.48 -3.67 -29.47
N THR A 224 25.44 -3.35 -28.61
CA THR A 224 26.44 -2.29 -28.82
C THR A 224 27.87 -2.83 -28.98
N ALA A 225 28.10 -4.10 -28.67
CA ALA A 225 29.43 -4.74 -28.53
C ALA A 225 30.32 -4.05 -27.47
N PHE A 226 29.72 -3.35 -26.52
CA PHE A 226 30.41 -2.66 -25.44
C PHE A 226 30.06 -3.30 -24.07
N ASP A 227 31.09 -3.71 -23.31
CA ASP A 227 30.91 -4.32 -22.00
C ASP A 227 30.97 -3.24 -20.91
N ILE A 228 29.86 -3.06 -20.17
CA ILE A 228 29.79 -2.12 -19.07
C ILE A 228 30.56 -2.57 -17.82
N HIS A 229 30.89 -3.87 -17.74
CA HIS A 229 31.54 -4.46 -16.56
C HIS A 229 33.07 -4.27 -16.56
N GLU A 230 33.66 -3.80 -17.66
CA GLU A 230 35.09 -3.50 -17.74
C GLU A 230 35.50 -2.28 -16.91
N ASP A 231 34.56 -1.37 -16.62
CA ASP A 231 34.79 -0.15 -15.85
C ASP A 231 33.74 -0.01 -14.74
N ARG A 232 34.19 0.06 -13.49
CA ARG A 232 33.32 0.18 -12.31
C ARG A 232 32.51 1.47 -12.29
N GLN A 233 33.00 2.57 -12.86
CA GLN A 233 32.25 3.83 -12.94
C GLN A 233 31.10 3.70 -13.94
N LEU A 234 31.35 3.04 -15.07
CA LEU A 234 30.31 2.75 -16.07
C LEU A 234 29.29 1.76 -15.53
N GLU A 235 29.74 0.74 -14.80
CA GLU A 235 28.86 -0.21 -14.14
C GLU A 235 27.95 0.49 -13.11
N GLN A 236 28.51 1.41 -12.32
CA GLN A 236 27.75 2.23 -11.35
C GLN A 236 26.74 3.11 -12.08
N ALA A 237 27.14 3.80 -13.14
CA ALA A 237 26.25 4.65 -13.94
C ALA A 237 25.09 3.84 -14.54
N PHE A 238 25.36 2.63 -15.01
CA PHE A 238 24.37 1.72 -15.57
C PHE A 238 23.40 1.20 -14.49
N TYR A 239 23.92 0.91 -13.30
CA TYR A 239 23.09 0.56 -12.15
C TYR A 239 22.13 1.70 -11.79
N GLN A 240 22.61 2.96 -11.75
CA GLN A 240 21.75 4.11 -11.46
C GLN A 240 20.63 4.27 -12.49
N GLN A 241 20.93 4.06 -13.78
CA GLN A 241 19.90 4.07 -14.82
C GLN A 241 18.89 2.93 -14.64
N THR A 242 19.34 1.72 -14.24
CA THR A 242 18.44 0.61 -13.94
C THR A 242 17.55 0.90 -12.76
N ARG A 243 18.11 1.50 -11.70
CA ARG A 243 17.37 1.94 -10.53
C ARG A 243 16.33 3.01 -10.89
N ASP A 244 16.73 3.98 -11.69
CA ASP A 244 15.84 5.05 -12.15
C ASP A 244 14.69 4.53 -13.02
N PHE A 245 14.97 3.55 -13.88
CA PHE A 245 13.95 2.90 -14.70
C PHE A 245 12.93 2.10 -13.86
N LEU A 246 13.34 1.48 -12.74
CA LEU A 246 12.44 0.74 -11.87
C LEU A 246 11.78 1.64 -10.81
N LEU A 247 12.54 2.50 -10.16
CA LEU A 247 12.14 3.18 -8.93
C LEU A 247 12.02 4.70 -9.07
N GLY A 248 12.76 5.29 -10.00
CA GLY A 248 12.85 6.73 -10.20
C GLY A 248 11.85 7.29 -11.22
N PRO A 249 12.09 8.51 -11.72
CA PRO A 249 11.25 9.16 -12.73
C PRO A 249 11.12 8.35 -14.02
N GLY A 250 12.17 7.61 -14.42
CA GLY A 250 12.17 6.73 -15.59
C GLY A 250 11.09 5.65 -15.56
N ARG A 251 10.51 5.35 -14.40
CA ARG A 251 9.39 4.39 -14.26
C ARG A 251 8.11 4.80 -15.00
N LEU A 252 7.95 6.05 -15.31
CA LEU A 252 6.78 6.57 -16.04
C LEU A 252 6.95 6.50 -17.55
N GLU A 253 8.17 6.25 -18.02
CA GLU A 253 8.47 6.14 -19.45
C GLU A 253 8.00 4.79 -20.02
N LYS A 254 7.40 4.79 -21.20
CA LYS A 254 7.01 3.56 -21.92
C LYS A 254 8.24 2.79 -22.41
N GLU A 255 9.27 3.52 -22.75
CA GLU A 255 10.56 3.03 -23.20
C GLU A 255 11.65 3.86 -22.52
N PHE A 256 12.64 3.21 -21.94
CA PHE A 256 13.76 3.82 -21.27
C PHE A 256 15.02 3.65 -22.11
N LEU A 257 15.78 4.71 -22.30
CA LEU A 257 17.01 4.70 -23.06
C LEU A 257 18.23 4.59 -22.13
N TYR A 258 18.83 3.40 -22.05
CA TYR A 258 20.12 3.25 -21.41
C TYR A 258 21.20 3.88 -22.29
N GLN A 259 22.01 4.76 -21.70
CA GLN A 259 23.05 5.48 -22.42
C GLN A 259 24.37 5.48 -21.65
N ILE A 260 25.45 5.08 -22.33
CA ILE A 260 26.81 5.11 -21.81
C ILE A 260 27.67 5.98 -22.74
N ASN A 261 28.31 6.97 -22.16
CA ASN A 261 29.23 7.88 -22.84
C ASN A 261 30.66 7.61 -22.39
N THR A 262 31.54 7.24 -23.31
CA THR A 262 32.96 6.96 -23.03
C THR A 262 33.89 8.12 -23.36
N GLY A 263 33.35 9.30 -23.64
CA GLY A 263 34.11 10.45 -24.14
C GLY A 263 34.45 10.39 -25.64
N ARG A 264 34.55 9.20 -26.21
CA ARG A 264 34.80 8.99 -27.64
C ARG A 264 33.56 8.58 -28.42
N ARG A 265 32.66 7.83 -27.79
CA ARG A 265 31.43 7.28 -28.36
C ARG A 265 30.31 7.29 -27.35
N SER A 266 29.11 7.43 -27.85
CA SER A 266 27.87 7.21 -27.08
C SER A 266 27.25 5.88 -27.54
N TYR A 267 26.96 5.01 -26.60
CA TYR A 267 26.30 3.74 -26.81
C TYR A 267 24.90 3.82 -26.20
N GLN A 268 23.91 3.27 -26.87
CA GLN A 268 22.52 3.37 -26.45
C GLN A 268 21.79 2.04 -26.58
N LEU A 269 20.87 1.76 -25.67
CA LEU A 269 19.97 0.62 -25.68
C LEU A 269 18.57 1.04 -25.27
N PRO A 270 17.59 1.03 -26.17
CA PRO A 270 16.19 1.21 -25.78
C PRO A 270 15.67 -0.07 -25.12
N VAL A 271 14.95 0.09 -24.00
CA VAL A 271 14.33 -1.01 -23.24
C VAL A 271 12.88 -0.65 -22.93
N THR A 272 11.96 -1.51 -23.32
CA THR A 272 10.52 -1.31 -23.08
C THR A 272 10.10 -1.82 -21.71
N ARG A 273 8.94 -1.35 -21.21
CA ARG A 273 8.30 -1.89 -20.01
C ARG A 273 7.99 -3.38 -20.10
N ALA A 274 7.58 -3.86 -21.26
CA ALA A 274 7.33 -5.29 -21.47
C ALA A 274 8.60 -6.15 -21.26
N GLN A 275 9.75 -5.65 -21.68
CA GLN A 275 11.04 -6.34 -21.45
C GLN A 275 11.41 -6.31 -19.95
N LEU A 276 11.20 -5.19 -19.26
CA LEU A 276 11.39 -5.09 -17.82
C LEU A 276 10.49 -6.08 -17.07
N ALA A 277 9.20 -6.11 -17.40
CA ALA A 277 8.24 -7.04 -16.79
C ALA A 277 8.62 -8.51 -17.04
N ALA A 278 9.14 -8.84 -18.22
CA ALA A 278 9.64 -10.19 -18.52
C ALA A 278 10.84 -10.56 -17.63
N ASP A 279 11.77 -9.63 -17.40
CA ASP A 279 12.94 -9.87 -16.53
C ASP A 279 12.54 -9.98 -15.05
N LEU A 280 11.46 -9.31 -14.62
CA LEU A 280 10.93 -9.38 -13.26
C LEU A 280 10.07 -10.62 -13.01
N GLN A 281 9.73 -11.40 -14.04
CA GLN A 281 8.77 -12.49 -13.97
C GLN A 281 9.03 -13.48 -12.81
N ALA A 282 10.29 -13.85 -12.57
CA ALA A 282 10.64 -14.80 -11.52
C ALA A 282 10.38 -14.23 -10.11
N PHE A 283 10.68 -12.96 -9.89
CA PHE A 283 10.43 -12.28 -8.61
C PHE A 283 8.94 -12.13 -8.36
N ASP A 284 8.17 -11.67 -9.34
CA ASP A 284 6.72 -11.56 -9.25
C ASP A 284 6.09 -12.93 -8.95
N GLN A 285 6.52 -14.00 -9.64
CA GLN A 285 6.00 -15.34 -9.40
C GLN A 285 6.32 -15.84 -8.00
N THR A 286 7.51 -15.56 -7.49
CA THR A 286 7.90 -15.90 -6.12
C THR A 286 6.99 -15.19 -5.12
N LEU A 287 6.73 -13.90 -5.28
CA LEU A 287 5.84 -13.14 -4.40
C LEU A 287 4.41 -13.67 -4.48
N VAL A 288 3.86 -13.89 -5.66
CA VAL A 288 2.50 -14.44 -5.84
C VAL A 288 2.36 -15.81 -5.18
N THR A 289 3.37 -16.69 -5.34
CA THR A 289 3.38 -18.01 -4.71
C THR A 289 3.34 -17.88 -3.18
N ASN A 290 4.14 -16.99 -2.60
CA ASN A 290 4.16 -16.76 -1.15
C ASN A 290 2.85 -16.14 -0.65
N VAL A 291 2.28 -15.16 -1.36
CA VAL A 291 0.96 -14.57 -1.01
C VAL A 291 -0.13 -15.64 -1.04
N THR A 292 -0.13 -16.52 -2.05
CA THR A 292 -1.09 -17.61 -2.19
C THR A 292 -0.92 -18.64 -1.08
N SER A 293 0.32 -19.02 -0.75
CA SER A 293 0.61 -19.94 0.36
C SER A 293 0.14 -19.36 1.69
N VAL A 294 0.46 -18.10 1.98
CA VAL A 294 0.01 -17.43 3.19
C VAL A 294 -1.52 -17.37 3.26
N ALA A 295 -2.20 -17.06 2.16
CA ALA A 295 -3.66 -17.06 2.11
C ALA A 295 -4.22 -18.47 2.45
N HIS A 296 -3.67 -19.50 1.82
CA HIS A 296 -4.06 -20.89 2.06
C HIS A 296 -3.84 -21.31 3.53
N ASP A 297 -2.64 -21.08 4.08
CA ASP A 297 -2.26 -21.46 5.43
C ASP A 297 -3.09 -20.75 6.51
N GLN A 298 -3.58 -19.54 6.19
CA GLN A 298 -4.46 -18.77 7.07
C GLN A 298 -5.96 -19.01 6.81
N GLY A 299 -6.31 -19.95 5.91
CA GLY A 299 -7.69 -20.28 5.57
C GLY A 299 -8.43 -19.14 4.87
N ILE A 300 -7.72 -18.30 4.12
CA ILE A 300 -8.25 -17.10 3.46
C ILE A 300 -8.51 -17.42 1.99
N ALA A 301 -9.77 -17.32 1.56
CA ALA A 301 -10.10 -17.43 0.15
C ALA A 301 -9.64 -16.16 -0.60
N PRO A 302 -8.95 -16.26 -1.74
CA PRO A 302 -8.44 -15.11 -2.51
C PRO A 302 -9.51 -14.08 -2.87
N THR A 303 -10.75 -14.53 -3.11
CA THR A 303 -11.89 -13.65 -3.43
C THR A 303 -12.47 -12.92 -2.22
N ARG A 304 -12.13 -13.33 -0.99
CA ARG A 304 -12.67 -12.78 0.27
C ARG A 304 -11.67 -11.93 1.05
N CYS A 305 -10.52 -11.66 0.50
CA CYS A 305 -9.52 -10.80 1.13
C CYS A 305 -9.22 -9.58 0.29
N LEU A 306 -8.66 -8.57 0.95
CA LEU A 306 -8.03 -7.44 0.31
C LEU A 306 -6.52 -7.71 0.26
N VAL A 307 -5.88 -7.51 -0.90
CA VAL A 307 -4.43 -7.44 -1.00
C VAL A 307 -4.02 -5.98 -1.02
N SER A 308 -3.18 -5.59 -0.08
CA SER A 308 -2.61 -4.25 0.00
C SER A 308 -1.14 -4.31 -0.44
N LEU A 309 -0.80 -3.57 -1.47
CA LEU A 309 0.56 -3.41 -1.97
C LEU A 309 1.10 -2.07 -1.49
N THR A 310 2.25 -2.05 -0.82
CA THR A 310 2.97 -0.78 -0.61
C THR A 310 3.33 -0.17 -1.97
N ASP A 311 3.62 1.13 -2.00
CA ASP A 311 4.15 1.77 -3.21
C ASP A 311 5.36 1.01 -3.77
N ARG A 312 6.22 0.52 -2.88
CA ARG A 312 7.37 -0.31 -3.25
C ARG A 312 6.97 -1.60 -3.95
N ALA A 313 6.04 -2.35 -3.40
CA ALA A 313 5.54 -3.59 -4.01
C ALA A 313 4.81 -3.32 -5.35
N ALA A 314 4.06 -2.22 -5.42
CA ALA A 314 3.32 -1.82 -6.62
C ALA A 314 4.22 -1.39 -7.80
N ARG A 315 5.53 -1.15 -7.57
CA ARG A 315 6.51 -0.86 -8.62
C ARG A 315 6.97 -2.11 -9.39
N LEU A 316 6.65 -3.30 -8.91
CA LEU A 316 6.86 -4.56 -9.63
C LEU A 316 5.71 -4.75 -10.63
N GLU A 317 5.96 -4.43 -11.89
CA GLU A 317 4.92 -4.25 -12.92
C GLU A 317 4.03 -5.47 -13.16
N GLY A 318 4.58 -6.68 -13.02
CA GLY A 318 3.86 -7.94 -13.23
C GLY A 318 3.06 -8.41 -12.01
N LEU A 319 3.37 -7.91 -10.81
CA LEU A 319 2.87 -8.46 -9.55
C LEU A 319 1.34 -8.39 -9.44
N GLU A 320 0.75 -7.22 -9.65
CA GLU A 320 -0.70 -7.06 -9.54
C GLU A 320 -1.48 -7.93 -10.52
N SER A 321 -1.05 -7.96 -11.80
CA SER A 321 -1.74 -8.77 -12.81
C SER A 321 -1.68 -10.26 -12.50
N LYS A 322 -0.56 -10.75 -11.97
CA LYS A 322 -0.40 -12.14 -11.55
C LYS A 322 -1.20 -12.46 -10.28
N LEU A 323 -1.29 -11.55 -9.32
CA LEU A 323 -2.18 -11.70 -8.16
C LEU A 323 -3.64 -11.81 -8.61
N ARG A 324 -4.09 -10.97 -9.56
CA ARG A 324 -5.43 -11.08 -10.15
C ARG A 324 -5.63 -12.42 -10.83
N SER A 325 -4.65 -12.90 -11.59
CA SER A 325 -4.68 -14.23 -12.22
C SER A 325 -4.70 -15.37 -11.20
N ALA A 326 -4.16 -15.17 -9.99
CA ALA A 326 -4.23 -16.11 -8.88
C ALA A 326 -5.55 -16.05 -8.09
N GLY A 327 -6.52 -15.22 -8.53
CA GLY A 327 -7.85 -15.12 -7.97
C GLY A 327 -8.04 -14.00 -6.94
N PHE A 328 -7.05 -13.17 -6.67
CA PHE A 328 -7.18 -12.01 -5.80
C PHE A 328 -7.88 -10.86 -6.54
N THR A 329 -9.15 -10.66 -6.29
CA THR A 329 -9.98 -9.68 -7.02
C THR A 329 -9.87 -8.27 -6.48
N ARG A 330 -9.56 -8.12 -5.17
CA ARG A 330 -9.50 -6.84 -4.47
C ARG A 330 -8.06 -6.50 -4.13
N ILE A 331 -7.47 -5.55 -4.86
CA ILE A 331 -6.08 -5.13 -4.68
C ILE A 331 -6.05 -3.61 -4.60
N ILE A 332 -5.44 -3.08 -3.53
CA ILE A 332 -5.18 -1.65 -3.37
C ILE A 332 -3.67 -1.37 -3.41
N ARG A 333 -3.32 -0.21 -3.91
CA ARG A 333 -1.95 0.33 -3.90
C ARG A 333 -1.88 1.46 -2.90
N LEU A 334 -1.00 1.33 -1.92
CA LEU A 334 -0.74 2.40 -0.99
C LEU A 334 0.17 3.46 -1.65
N ARG A 335 -0.01 4.71 -1.25
CA ARG A 335 0.86 5.80 -1.72
C ARG A 335 2.24 5.76 -1.05
N PRO A 336 3.26 6.41 -1.64
CA PRO A 336 4.57 6.56 -1.00
C PRO A 336 4.42 7.15 0.40
N GLY A 337 5.17 6.60 1.36
CA GLY A 337 5.16 7.06 2.76
C GLY A 337 3.88 6.75 3.54
N ALA A 338 3.05 5.82 3.08
CA ALA A 338 1.81 5.45 3.78
C ALA A 338 2.06 5.07 5.25
N ALA A 339 3.13 4.32 5.53
CA ALA A 339 3.49 3.95 6.90
C ALA A 339 3.94 5.16 7.74
N ALA A 340 4.74 6.07 7.16
CA ALA A 340 5.15 7.30 7.84
C ALA A 340 3.95 8.21 8.13
N MET A 341 3.04 8.36 7.16
CA MET A 341 1.82 9.15 7.35
C MET A 341 0.90 8.56 8.40
N GLY A 342 0.66 7.24 8.34
CA GLY A 342 -0.15 6.55 9.35
C GLY A 342 0.47 6.59 10.74
N ALA A 343 1.81 6.49 10.85
CA ALA A 343 2.51 6.66 12.12
C ALA A 343 2.32 8.07 12.70
N ALA A 344 2.38 9.12 11.87
CA ALA A 344 2.11 10.49 12.31
C ALA A 344 0.66 10.64 12.79
N GLU A 345 -0.31 10.13 12.04
CA GLU A 345 -1.74 10.20 12.40
C GLU A 345 -2.03 9.46 13.72
N LEU A 346 -1.52 8.23 13.84
CA LEU A 346 -1.72 7.39 15.04
C LEU A 346 -0.97 7.88 16.29
N GLY A 347 -0.03 8.80 16.13
CA GLY A 347 0.73 9.40 17.23
C GLY A 347 0.05 10.59 17.92
N GLU A 348 -1.02 11.14 17.37
CA GLU A 348 -1.64 12.37 17.89
C GLU A 348 -2.12 12.22 19.34
N GLY A 349 -2.65 11.06 19.71
CA GLY A 349 -3.17 10.77 21.06
C GLY A 349 -2.11 10.48 22.13
N TYR A 350 -0.81 10.38 21.78
CA TYR A 350 0.24 9.97 22.72
C TYR A 350 0.98 11.16 23.33
N ALA A 351 1.20 11.10 24.64
CA ALA A 351 2.03 12.06 25.36
C ALA A 351 3.51 11.64 25.28
N PRO A 352 4.48 12.57 25.34
CA PRO A 352 5.87 12.23 25.55
C PRO A 352 6.07 11.38 26.79
N VAL A 353 6.85 10.31 26.70
CA VAL A 353 7.21 9.46 27.84
C VAL A 353 8.44 10.04 28.55
N ALA A 354 8.50 9.85 29.87
CA ALA A 354 9.66 10.30 30.66
C ALA A 354 10.87 9.36 30.49
N ASP A 355 10.60 8.06 30.32
CA ASP A 355 11.59 7.03 30.09
C ASP A 355 11.24 6.27 28.79
N LEU A 356 12.21 6.06 27.92
CA LEU A 356 12.02 5.33 26.68
C LEU A 356 11.71 3.85 26.90
N SER A 357 11.99 3.28 28.08
CA SER A 357 11.51 1.93 28.44
C SER A 357 10.00 1.83 28.53
N ASP A 358 9.30 2.95 28.72
CA ASP A 358 7.84 3.02 28.78
C ASP A 358 7.19 3.24 27.40
N VAL A 359 7.98 3.33 26.31
CA VAL A 359 7.48 3.50 24.96
C VAL A 359 6.69 2.26 24.54
N PRO A 360 5.38 2.39 24.23
CA PRO A 360 4.60 1.25 23.79
C PRO A 360 5.08 0.73 22.43
N VAL A 361 5.18 -0.60 22.34
CA VAL A 361 5.54 -1.35 21.12
C VAL A 361 4.32 -2.17 20.69
N GLU A 362 3.80 -1.94 19.52
CA GLU A 362 2.49 -2.47 19.16
C GLU A 362 2.46 -3.08 17.75
N ALA A 363 2.02 -4.33 17.66
CA ALA A 363 1.64 -5.01 16.42
C ALA A 363 0.12 -4.90 16.16
N SER A 364 -0.56 -3.99 16.85
CA SER A 364 -1.97 -3.64 16.64
C SER A 364 -2.16 -2.14 16.81
N VAL A 365 -3.12 -1.57 16.11
CA VAL A 365 -3.47 -0.16 16.25
C VAL A 365 -4.97 -0.03 16.43
N PRO A 366 -5.43 0.89 17.31
CA PRO A 366 -6.84 1.24 17.34
C PRO A 366 -7.22 1.70 15.94
N LEU A 367 -8.26 1.11 15.40
CA LEU A 367 -8.91 1.73 14.26
C LEU A 367 -9.57 2.97 14.84
N THR A 368 -8.99 4.12 14.57
CA THR A 368 -9.75 5.34 14.65
C THR A 368 -10.83 5.16 13.58
N LEU A 369 -11.98 4.65 14.02
CA LEU A 369 -13.19 4.78 13.26
C LEU A 369 -13.38 6.30 13.13
N ALA A 370 -12.75 6.93 12.15
CA ALA A 370 -13.35 8.11 11.58
C ALA A 370 -14.77 7.67 11.40
N SER A 371 -15.69 8.30 12.17
CA SER A 371 -17.12 8.09 12.11
C SER A 371 -17.45 7.68 10.70
N ALA A 372 -17.97 6.47 10.52
CA ALA A 372 -18.13 5.82 9.26
C ALA A 372 -18.57 6.85 8.21
N HIS A 373 -17.64 7.49 7.54
CA HIS A 373 -17.93 8.15 6.31
C HIS A 373 -18.23 6.97 5.40
N GLU A 374 -19.51 6.67 5.36
CA GLU A 374 -20.14 5.83 4.37
C GLU A 374 -19.39 6.12 3.07
N LEU A 375 -18.70 5.12 2.53
CA LEU A 375 -18.13 5.28 1.19
C LEU A 375 -19.31 5.68 0.32
N PRO A 376 -19.26 6.84 -0.36
CA PRO A 376 -20.40 7.32 -1.08
C PRO A 376 -20.80 6.24 -2.09
N VAL A 377 -22.05 5.77 -1.99
CA VAL A 377 -22.63 4.97 -3.06
C VAL A 377 -22.95 5.93 -4.17
N GLU A 378 -22.25 5.83 -5.27
CA GLU A 378 -22.62 6.53 -6.49
C GLU A 378 -23.81 5.78 -7.13
N ALA A 379 -24.94 6.44 -7.18
CA ALA A 379 -26.10 5.94 -7.88
C ALA A 379 -26.24 6.65 -9.23
N SER A 380 -26.21 5.91 -10.30
CA SER A 380 -26.47 6.43 -11.65
C SER A 380 -27.64 5.74 -12.30
N LEU A 381 -28.50 6.51 -12.95
CA LEU A 381 -29.67 6.00 -13.66
C LEU A 381 -29.41 6.05 -15.18
N VAL A 382 -29.28 4.88 -15.79
CA VAL A 382 -29.15 4.72 -17.24
C VAL A 382 -30.51 4.51 -17.84
N ARG A 383 -30.92 5.41 -18.73
CA ARG A 383 -32.26 5.38 -19.35
C ARG A 383 -32.21 4.87 -20.78
N PRO A 384 -33.21 4.06 -21.18
CA PRO A 384 -33.34 3.64 -22.56
C PRO A 384 -33.84 4.81 -23.45
N THR A 385 -33.41 4.80 -24.68
CA THR A 385 -33.88 5.79 -25.69
C THR A 385 -34.69 5.05 -26.78
N PRO A 386 -35.90 5.50 -27.17
CA PRO A 386 -36.69 6.62 -26.64
C PRO A 386 -37.39 6.28 -25.32
N LEU A 387 -37.73 7.32 -24.52
CA LEU A 387 -38.50 7.19 -23.27
C LEU A 387 -40.01 7.15 -23.51
N GLU A 388 -40.49 7.78 -24.60
CA GLU A 388 -41.90 7.90 -24.91
C GLU A 388 -42.58 6.55 -25.15
N GLY A 389 -43.76 6.37 -24.53
CA GLY A 389 -44.56 5.17 -24.67
C GLY A 389 -44.15 3.97 -23.82
N ARG A 390 -43.10 4.09 -23.00
CA ARG A 390 -42.71 3.01 -22.11
C ARG A 390 -43.60 2.92 -20.88
N PRO A 391 -44.05 1.70 -20.50
CA PRO A 391 -44.88 1.53 -19.31
C PRO A 391 -44.02 1.73 -18.02
N SER A 392 -44.68 2.03 -16.92
CA SER A 392 -44.09 1.97 -15.60
C SER A 392 -43.64 0.55 -15.28
N PRO A 393 -42.48 0.37 -14.61
CA PRO A 393 -42.00 -0.97 -14.28
C PRO A 393 -42.91 -1.65 -13.27
N SER A 394 -43.03 -2.97 -13.38
CA SER A 394 -43.80 -3.80 -12.44
C SER A 394 -42.89 -4.63 -11.54
N HIS A 395 -41.64 -4.83 -11.94
CA HIS A 395 -40.63 -5.65 -11.23
C HIS A 395 -39.28 -5.00 -11.30
N VAL A 396 -38.41 -5.33 -10.31
CA VAL A 396 -36.97 -5.12 -10.33
C VAL A 396 -36.25 -6.46 -10.47
N ILE A 397 -35.15 -6.46 -11.17
CA ILE A 397 -34.21 -7.62 -11.26
C ILE A 397 -32.87 -7.19 -10.72
N VAL A 398 -32.41 -7.92 -9.70
CA VAL A 398 -31.07 -7.77 -9.10
C VAL A 398 -30.44 -9.15 -9.08
N ASP A 399 -29.22 -9.27 -9.62
CA ASP A 399 -28.48 -10.54 -9.72
C ASP A 399 -29.31 -11.71 -10.30
N GLY A 400 -30.14 -11.42 -11.29
CA GLY A 400 -31.01 -12.40 -11.96
C GLY A 400 -32.26 -12.76 -11.18
N ILE A 401 -32.51 -12.19 -10.00
CA ILE A 401 -33.71 -12.42 -9.17
C ILE A 401 -34.72 -11.29 -9.42
N GLY A 402 -35.91 -11.65 -9.96
CA GLY A 402 -37.03 -10.73 -10.16
C GLY A 402 -37.89 -10.60 -8.90
N ARG A 403 -38.23 -9.37 -8.52
CA ARG A 403 -39.17 -9.06 -7.41
C ARG A 403 -40.22 -8.08 -7.86
N PRO A 404 -41.50 -8.33 -7.55
CA PRO A 404 -42.56 -7.41 -7.89
C PRO A 404 -42.49 -6.13 -7.06
N ILE A 405 -42.82 -4.98 -7.69
CA ILE A 405 -42.93 -3.70 -6.99
C ILE A 405 -44.37 -3.61 -6.46
N SER A 406 -44.54 -3.83 -5.16
CA SER A 406 -45.86 -3.74 -4.49
C SER A 406 -46.29 -2.29 -4.23
N GLU A 407 -47.53 -2.07 -3.77
CA GLU A 407 -47.99 -0.75 -3.30
C GLU A 407 -47.26 -0.30 -2.03
N ALA A 408 -46.76 -1.23 -1.21
CA ALA A 408 -45.95 -0.94 -0.04
C ALA A 408 -44.52 -0.47 -0.40
N GLY A 409 -44.17 -0.56 -1.70
CA GLY A 409 -42.83 -0.29 -2.19
C GLY A 409 -41.90 -1.50 -2.06
N LEU A 410 -40.60 -1.25 -2.25
CA LEU A 410 -39.53 -2.24 -2.20
C LEU A 410 -38.27 -1.59 -1.66
N LEU A 411 -37.70 -2.17 -0.64
CA LEU A 411 -36.45 -1.70 -0.04
C LEU A 411 -35.27 -2.57 -0.50
N ILE A 412 -34.29 -1.95 -1.14
CA ILE A 412 -33.06 -2.61 -1.63
C ILE A 412 -31.89 -2.02 -0.85
N GLY A 413 -31.12 -2.84 -0.14
CA GLY A 413 -30.07 -2.29 0.72
C GLY A 413 -29.14 -3.34 1.32
N THR A 414 -28.24 -2.86 2.18
CA THR A 414 -27.32 -3.70 2.96
C THR A 414 -28.06 -4.29 4.18
N ARG A 415 -27.68 -5.50 4.61
CA ARG A 415 -28.37 -6.22 5.69
C ARG A 415 -28.02 -5.78 7.11
N HIS A 416 -27.05 -4.89 7.29
CA HIS A 416 -26.45 -4.66 8.61
C HIS A 416 -27.34 -3.93 9.63
N THR A 417 -28.29 -3.11 9.21
CA THR A 417 -29.18 -2.39 10.13
C THR A 417 -30.65 -2.47 9.77
N HIS A 418 -30.98 -2.84 8.53
CA HIS A 418 -32.35 -3.03 8.13
C HIS A 418 -32.68 -4.53 8.11
N SER A 419 -33.26 -5.02 9.21
CA SER A 419 -33.78 -6.41 9.28
C SER A 419 -34.88 -6.72 8.26
N GLU A 420 -35.34 -5.75 7.49
CA GLU A 420 -36.50 -5.79 6.59
C GLU A 420 -36.16 -5.34 5.15
N VAL A 421 -34.93 -5.55 4.65
CA VAL A 421 -34.69 -5.32 3.22
C VAL A 421 -35.34 -6.40 2.38
N ASP A 422 -36.15 -6.01 1.39
CA ASP A 422 -36.80 -6.93 0.44
C ASP A 422 -35.77 -7.58 -0.50
N ILE A 423 -34.74 -6.81 -0.89
CA ILE A 423 -33.62 -7.28 -1.71
C ILE A 423 -32.31 -6.84 -1.04
N ALA A 424 -31.53 -7.81 -0.60
CA ALA A 424 -30.19 -7.53 -0.10
C ALA A 424 -29.24 -7.23 -1.25
N LEU A 425 -28.48 -6.14 -1.13
CA LEU A 425 -27.33 -5.90 -1.99
C LEU A 425 -26.25 -6.98 -1.73
N PRO A 426 -25.39 -7.28 -2.71
CA PRO A 426 -24.27 -8.20 -2.51
C PRO A 426 -23.43 -7.85 -1.29
N GLU A 427 -22.84 -8.86 -0.62
CA GLU A 427 -21.97 -8.69 0.57
C GLU A 427 -20.83 -7.68 0.34
N SER A 428 -20.45 -7.44 -0.91
CA SER A 428 -19.48 -6.41 -1.28
C SER A 428 -19.90 -4.97 -0.93
N PHE A 429 -21.20 -4.73 -0.77
CA PHE A 429 -21.74 -3.44 -0.31
C PHE A 429 -21.76 -3.31 1.21
N ASP A 430 -21.49 -4.37 1.95
CA ASP A 430 -21.43 -4.32 3.42
C ASP A 430 -20.38 -3.33 3.96
N ALA A 431 -19.36 -3.02 3.14
CA ALA A 431 -18.36 -2.01 3.46
C ALA A 431 -18.88 -0.56 3.37
N VAL A 432 -20.05 -0.36 2.77
CA VAL A 432 -20.69 0.95 2.58
C VAL A 432 -21.48 1.40 3.82
N GLY A 433 -21.71 0.50 4.77
CA GLY A 433 -22.58 0.75 5.95
C GLY A 433 -24.06 0.61 5.61
N ASP A 434 -24.89 1.37 6.31
CA ASP A 434 -26.34 1.37 6.09
C ASP A 434 -26.71 2.13 4.83
N TYR A 435 -26.90 1.41 3.76
CA TYR A 435 -27.39 1.97 2.52
C TYR A 435 -28.66 1.26 2.08
N ALA A 436 -29.70 2.03 1.79
CA ALA A 436 -30.95 1.51 1.26
C ALA A 436 -31.54 2.43 0.20
N VAL A 437 -31.99 1.83 -0.88
CA VAL A 437 -32.74 2.48 -1.95
C VAL A 437 -34.21 2.08 -1.82
N ARG A 438 -35.11 3.05 -1.74
CA ARG A 438 -36.53 2.78 -1.69
C ARG A 438 -37.17 2.99 -3.08
N VAL A 439 -37.76 1.95 -3.61
CA VAL A 439 -38.63 2.03 -4.81
C VAL A 439 -40.07 2.04 -4.38
N THR A 440 -40.79 3.12 -4.64
CA THR A 440 -42.18 3.30 -4.24
C THR A 440 -43.11 3.26 -5.47
N ARG A 441 -44.36 2.78 -5.28
CA ARG A 441 -45.40 2.82 -6.29
C ARG A 441 -46.47 3.77 -5.82
N ASP A 442 -46.80 4.76 -6.67
CA ASP A 442 -47.92 5.69 -6.47
C ASP A 442 -48.86 5.57 -7.67
N GLY A 443 -49.88 4.75 -7.52
CA GLY A 443 -50.81 4.42 -8.61
C GLY A 443 -50.09 3.78 -9.80
N SER A 444 -50.10 4.50 -10.93
CA SER A 444 -49.45 4.04 -12.17
C SER A 444 -47.98 4.44 -12.28
N ARG A 445 -47.45 5.20 -11.34
CA ARG A 445 -46.05 5.68 -11.36
C ARG A 445 -45.21 4.91 -10.37
N VAL A 446 -43.99 4.64 -10.77
CA VAL A 446 -42.96 4.08 -9.90
C VAL A 446 -41.83 5.09 -9.75
N ARG A 447 -41.42 5.35 -8.51
CA ARG A 447 -40.41 6.33 -8.15
C ARG A 447 -39.30 5.69 -7.35
N ILE A 448 -38.15 6.25 -7.46
CA ILE A 448 -36.95 5.87 -6.65
C ILE A 448 -36.59 7.04 -5.75
N GLU A 449 -36.34 6.71 -4.48
CA GLU A 449 -35.72 7.61 -3.51
C GLU A 449 -34.31 7.09 -3.24
N LEU A 450 -33.32 7.90 -3.60
CA LEU A 450 -31.91 7.61 -3.32
C LEU A 450 -31.57 8.30 -2.01
N PRO A 451 -30.98 7.58 -1.02
CA PRO A 451 -30.48 8.23 0.18
C PRO A 451 -29.38 9.20 -0.22
N ALA A 452 -29.54 10.44 0.15
CA ALA A 452 -28.63 11.49 -0.22
C ALA A 452 -27.34 11.42 0.58
N SER A 453 -26.21 11.40 -0.09
CA SER A 453 -24.99 12.00 0.42
C SER A 453 -25.18 13.54 0.40
N GLY A 454 -25.88 14.08 1.39
CA GLY A 454 -25.84 15.52 1.69
C GLY A 454 -26.86 16.47 1.02
N LEU A 455 -27.64 16.04 0.02
CA LEU A 455 -28.71 16.86 -0.62
C LEU A 455 -29.88 15.96 -0.99
N ALA A 456 -31.06 16.28 -0.46
CA ALA A 456 -32.31 15.57 -0.80
C ALA A 456 -32.58 15.68 -2.32
N THR A 457 -32.35 14.62 -3.05
CA THR A 457 -32.71 14.55 -4.46
C THR A 457 -34.20 14.27 -4.58
N ALA A 458 -34.90 15.04 -5.43
CA ALA A 458 -36.31 14.81 -5.70
C ALA A 458 -36.54 13.39 -6.25
N PRO A 459 -37.64 12.70 -5.87
CA PRO A 459 -37.95 11.37 -6.38
C PRO A 459 -37.98 11.37 -7.90
N VAL A 460 -37.35 10.38 -8.52
CA VAL A 460 -37.28 10.23 -9.99
C VAL A 460 -38.29 9.21 -10.45
N ASP A 461 -39.17 9.59 -11.40
CA ASP A 461 -40.07 8.66 -12.05
C ASP A 461 -39.33 7.65 -12.93
N LEU A 462 -39.60 6.36 -12.76
CA LEU A 462 -38.98 5.25 -13.46
C LEU A 462 -39.84 4.70 -14.60
N VAL A 463 -39.19 4.22 -15.67
CA VAL A 463 -39.83 3.53 -16.79
C VAL A 463 -39.23 2.14 -17.00
N ALA A 464 -39.96 1.24 -17.65
CA ALA A 464 -39.45 -0.09 -17.97
C ALA A 464 -38.23 0.00 -18.91
N GLY A 465 -37.14 -0.67 -18.51
CA GLY A 465 -35.85 -0.62 -19.17
C GLY A 465 -34.87 0.35 -18.52
N ASP A 466 -35.28 1.14 -17.51
CA ASP A 466 -34.34 1.89 -16.69
C ASP A 466 -33.42 0.91 -15.94
N ARG A 467 -32.15 1.28 -15.82
CA ARG A 467 -31.12 0.56 -15.06
C ARG A 467 -30.55 1.48 -14.03
N LEU A 468 -30.68 1.12 -12.77
CA LEU A 468 -30.00 1.78 -11.67
C LEU A 468 -28.68 1.05 -11.41
N CYS A 469 -27.57 1.74 -11.59
CA CYS A 469 -26.25 1.24 -11.28
C CYS A 469 -25.83 1.83 -9.93
N LEU A 470 -25.62 0.98 -8.93
CA LEU A 470 -25.10 1.34 -7.63
C LEU A 470 -23.64 0.95 -7.59
N THR A 471 -22.76 1.93 -7.43
CA THR A 471 -21.31 1.70 -7.30
C THR A 471 -20.87 2.07 -5.90
N GLY A 472 -20.35 1.11 -5.16
CA GLY A 472 -19.84 1.29 -3.81
C GLY A 472 -18.72 0.30 -3.53
N ALA A 473 -17.71 0.71 -2.76
CA ALA A 473 -16.54 -0.13 -2.43
C ALA A 473 -15.83 -0.75 -3.66
N GLY A 474 -15.84 -0.04 -4.81
CA GLY A 474 -15.19 -0.50 -6.04
C GLY A 474 -15.96 -1.58 -6.81
N GLN A 475 -17.20 -1.87 -6.41
CA GLN A 475 -18.09 -2.79 -7.12
C GLN A 475 -19.37 -2.08 -7.61
N THR A 476 -19.90 -2.58 -8.73
CA THR A 476 -21.14 -2.05 -9.30
C THR A 476 -22.18 -3.15 -9.33
N THR A 477 -23.35 -2.89 -8.74
CA THR A 477 -24.55 -3.73 -8.88
C THR A 477 -25.55 -3.02 -9.79
N GLU A 478 -26.07 -3.76 -10.75
CA GLU A 478 -27.08 -3.27 -11.69
C GLU A 478 -28.47 -3.76 -11.27
N ILE A 479 -29.38 -2.83 -11.13
CA ILE A 479 -30.81 -3.07 -10.85
C ILE A 479 -31.58 -2.74 -12.10
N LEU A 480 -32.12 -3.75 -12.78
CA LEU A 480 -32.92 -3.58 -14.00
C LEU A 480 -34.38 -3.49 -13.66
N LEU A 481 -35.05 -2.46 -14.18
CA LEU A 481 -36.48 -2.26 -14.02
C LEU A 481 -37.24 -2.79 -15.26
N VAL A 482 -38.15 -3.73 -15.05
CA VAL A 482 -38.86 -4.40 -16.14
C VAL A 482 -40.37 -4.30 -15.98
N TYR A 483 -41.08 -4.36 -17.10
CA TYR A 483 -42.52 -4.50 -17.14
C TYR A 483 -42.91 -5.92 -17.57
N CYS A 484 -43.69 -6.62 -16.72
CA CYS A 484 -44.22 -7.95 -17.02
C CYS A 484 -45.73 -7.79 -17.31
N PRO A 485 -46.19 -7.89 -18.56
CA PRO A 485 -47.61 -7.86 -18.87
C PRO A 485 -48.28 -9.17 -18.37
N GLY A 486 -49.26 -9.08 -17.51
CA GLY A 486 -50.07 -10.25 -17.14
C GLY A 486 -50.34 -10.49 -15.66
N GLN A 487 -49.78 -9.71 -14.75
CA GLN A 487 -50.24 -9.70 -13.35
C GLN A 487 -51.18 -8.53 -13.07
N SER A 488 -52.36 -8.54 -13.67
CA SER A 488 -53.52 -7.82 -13.12
C SER A 488 -53.90 -8.54 -11.82
N ASN A 489 -53.84 -7.84 -10.68
CA ASN A 489 -54.31 -8.32 -9.39
C ASN A 489 -55.67 -8.99 -9.55
N GLY A 490 -55.70 -10.32 -9.46
CA GLY A 490 -56.92 -11.06 -9.29
C GLY A 490 -57.56 -10.64 -7.96
N ARG A 491 -58.49 -9.69 -8.00
CA ARG A 491 -59.53 -9.58 -6.99
C ARG A 491 -60.37 -10.84 -7.12
N GLY A 492 -60.13 -11.79 -6.24
CA GLY A 492 -60.99 -12.92 -6.02
C GLY A 492 -62.40 -12.43 -5.70
N ALA A 493 -63.30 -12.88 -6.49
CA ALA A 493 -64.70 -12.96 -6.12
C ALA A 493 -64.91 -14.29 -5.38
N ALA A 494 -65.71 -14.18 -4.32
CA ALA A 494 -66.41 -15.12 -3.47
C ALA A 494 -65.73 -15.41 -2.13
#